data_13c6175b6c929f5d58ae332ee494d7f6
#
_entry.id   13c6175b6c929f5d58ae332ee494d7f6
#
_cell.length_a   1.000
_cell.length_b   1.000
_cell.length_c   1.000
_cell.angle_alpha   90.00
_cell.angle_beta   90.00
_cell.angle_gamma   90.00
#
_symmetry.space_group_name_H-M   'P 1'
#
loop_
_entity.id
_entity.type
_entity.pdbx_description
1 polymer ?
#
loop_
_entity_poly.entity_id
_entity_poly.type
_entity_poly.pdbx_seq_one_letter_code
_entity_poly.pdbx_strand_id
1 'polypeptide(L)'
;MPAAHFALAENGAVPVKVTPIVTDLDARRCEVTVEAAVVGAESVTFTLDGQQTSVAVKDGTARAVFTLEHARLWDGLDDPYLYTVTARLVNGETETARFGCRKFEIDPQKGFILNGRPYPLRGVSRHQDRKGAGVAITKEMMEEDMALILEMGANTIRLAHYQHAQAFYDLCDEKGLVIWAEIPYITMHMHNGRANTLTQMEELIVQNYNHPCIAVGDCPTKLPPRRLSMRSCWKTTAP
;
A
#
# COMPACT_ATOMS: atom_id res chain seq x y z
N MET A 1 -4.86 -32.55 -11.03
CA MET A 1 -4.65 -31.40 -10.13
C MET A 1 -4.73 -30.16 -10.99
N PRO A 2 -5.28 -29.03 -10.50
CA PRO A 2 -5.20 -27.79 -11.25
C PRO A 2 -3.74 -27.43 -11.53
N ALA A 3 -3.49 -26.78 -12.67
CA ALA A 3 -2.16 -26.27 -12.97
C ALA A 3 -1.71 -25.28 -11.89
N ALA A 4 -0.43 -25.31 -11.50
CA ALA A 4 0.10 -24.39 -10.51
C ALA A 4 0.00 -22.94 -11.02
N HIS A 5 -0.59 -22.04 -10.24
CA HIS A 5 -0.73 -20.62 -10.56
C HIS A 5 -0.84 -19.77 -9.28
N PHE A 6 -0.57 -18.46 -9.40
CA PHE A 6 -0.86 -17.53 -8.32
C PHE A 6 -2.38 -17.37 -8.17
N ALA A 7 -2.85 -17.43 -6.93
CA ALA A 7 -4.27 -17.31 -6.67
C ALA A 7 -4.74 -15.88 -6.94
N LEU A 8 -5.86 -15.77 -7.67
CA LEU A 8 -6.63 -14.53 -7.67
C LEU A 8 -7.27 -14.41 -6.29
N ALA A 9 -6.82 -13.46 -5.53
CA ALA A 9 -7.33 -13.27 -4.18
C ALA A 9 -8.75 -12.71 -4.19
N GLU A 10 -9.57 -13.17 -3.26
CA GLU A 10 -10.86 -12.56 -2.97
C GLU A 10 -10.68 -11.09 -2.64
N ASN A 11 -11.68 -10.25 -2.96
CA ASN A 11 -11.65 -8.80 -2.76
C ASN A 11 -10.54 -8.04 -3.51
N GLY A 12 -9.93 -8.65 -4.54
CA GLY A 12 -8.88 -8.03 -5.34
C GLY A 12 -7.55 -7.85 -4.62
N ALA A 13 -7.32 -8.60 -3.53
CA ALA A 13 -6.04 -8.56 -2.82
C ALA A 13 -4.87 -8.90 -3.75
N VAL A 14 -3.73 -8.28 -3.49
CA VAL A 14 -2.51 -8.50 -4.28
C VAL A 14 -2.04 -9.95 -4.15
N PRO A 15 -1.64 -10.63 -5.26
CA PRO A 15 -1.18 -12.02 -5.23
C PRO A 15 0.09 -12.20 -4.40
N VAL A 16 0.97 -11.20 -4.39
CA VAL A 16 2.18 -11.14 -3.58
C VAL A 16 2.09 -9.97 -2.61
N LYS A 17 1.91 -10.29 -1.34
CA LYS A 17 1.81 -9.33 -0.25
C LYS A 17 3.18 -9.13 0.39
N VAL A 18 3.57 -7.87 0.59
CA VAL A 18 4.87 -7.51 1.17
C VAL A 18 4.67 -6.67 2.41
N THR A 19 5.23 -7.11 3.54
CA THR A 19 5.17 -6.40 4.82
C THR A 19 6.57 -6.01 5.27
N PRO A 20 7.04 -4.80 4.94
CA PRO A 20 8.32 -4.29 5.41
C PRO A 20 8.17 -3.69 6.81
N ILE A 21 9.07 -4.04 7.71
CA ILE A 21 9.15 -3.48 9.08
C ILE A 21 10.57 -2.97 9.30
N VAL A 22 10.72 -1.66 9.49
CA VAL A 22 12.00 -1.07 9.88
C VAL A 22 12.22 -1.36 11.36
N THR A 23 13.11 -2.30 11.65
CA THR A 23 13.41 -2.78 13.01
C THR A 23 14.45 -1.92 13.72
N ASP A 24 15.36 -1.34 12.94
CA ASP A 24 16.36 -0.38 13.43
C ASP A 24 16.46 0.76 12.40
N LEU A 25 16.12 1.97 12.86
CA LEU A 25 16.08 3.13 11.98
C LEU A 25 17.48 3.72 11.75
N ASP A 26 18.35 3.68 12.75
CA ASP A 26 19.71 4.22 12.66
C ASP A 26 20.59 3.33 11.78
N ALA A 27 20.52 2.02 11.96
CA ALA A 27 21.18 1.04 11.10
C ALA A 27 20.45 0.84 9.75
N ARG A 28 19.24 1.39 9.58
CA ARG A 28 18.33 1.15 8.45
C ARG A 28 18.11 -0.33 8.21
N ARG A 29 17.91 -1.09 9.28
CA ARG A 29 17.58 -2.51 9.17
C ARG A 29 16.10 -2.69 8.94
N CYS A 30 15.74 -3.43 7.91
CA CYS A 30 14.35 -3.72 7.57
C CYS A 30 14.14 -5.23 7.45
N GLU A 31 13.16 -5.76 8.18
CA GLU A 31 12.66 -7.11 8.01
C GLU A 31 11.49 -7.07 7.02
N VAL A 32 11.55 -7.89 5.98
CA VAL A 32 10.56 -7.93 4.91
C VAL A 32 9.92 -9.31 4.85
N THR A 33 8.69 -9.41 5.31
CA THR A 33 7.88 -10.61 5.13
C THR A 33 7.21 -10.56 3.76
N VAL A 34 7.37 -11.63 2.98
CA VAL A 34 6.72 -11.80 1.68
C VAL A 34 5.79 -13.01 1.74
N GLU A 35 4.56 -12.83 1.32
CA GLU A 35 3.54 -13.89 1.27
C GLU A 35 2.97 -13.96 -0.15
N ALA A 36 2.85 -15.17 -0.70
CA ALA A 36 2.20 -15.41 -1.99
C ALA A 36 1.09 -16.44 -1.83
N ALA A 37 -0.10 -16.10 -2.31
CA ALA A 37 -1.22 -17.01 -2.39
C ALA A 37 -1.13 -17.81 -3.70
N VAL A 38 -1.18 -19.14 -3.62
CA VAL A 38 -0.99 -20.02 -4.78
C VAL A 38 -1.92 -21.23 -4.74
N VAL A 39 -2.25 -21.75 -5.92
CA VAL A 39 -3.05 -22.96 -6.11
C VAL A 39 -2.22 -23.98 -6.89
N GLY A 40 -2.22 -25.24 -6.46
CA GLY A 40 -1.56 -26.34 -7.16
C GLY A 40 -0.03 -26.30 -7.19
N ALA A 41 0.60 -25.40 -6.44
CA ALA A 41 2.05 -25.31 -6.30
C ALA A 41 2.52 -25.93 -4.96
N GLU A 42 3.66 -26.59 -4.97
CA GLU A 42 4.28 -27.16 -3.77
C GLU A 42 5.27 -26.19 -3.11
N SER A 43 5.87 -25.31 -3.91
CA SER A 43 6.86 -24.31 -3.45
C SER A 43 6.84 -23.05 -4.30
N VAL A 44 7.34 -21.97 -3.70
CA VAL A 44 7.56 -20.68 -4.36
C VAL A 44 8.99 -20.24 -4.09
N THR A 45 9.66 -19.74 -5.13
CA THR A 45 10.97 -19.10 -5.01
C THR A 45 10.78 -17.58 -5.01
N PHE A 46 11.19 -16.95 -3.92
CA PHE A 46 11.21 -15.49 -3.78
C PHE A 46 12.61 -14.95 -4.02
N THR A 47 12.69 -13.82 -4.72
CA THR A 47 13.94 -13.06 -4.94
C THR A 47 13.72 -11.61 -4.53
N LEU A 48 14.60 -11.09 -3.67
CA LEU A 48 14.60 -9.72 -3.20
C LEU A 48 16.04 -9.25 -2.99
N ASP A 49 16.42 -8.14 -3.61
CA ASP A 49 17.72 -7.49 -3.43
C ASP A 49 18.91 -8.46 -3.51
N GLY A 50 18.94 -9.30 -4.55
CA GLY A 50 19.97 -10.31 -4.76
C GLY A 50 19.88 -11.54 -3.85
N GLN A 51 19.06 -11.52 -2.82
CA GLN A 51 18.77 -12.69 -1.96
C GLN A 51 17.69 -13.56 -2.61
N GLN A 52 17.85 -14.88 -2.52
CA GLN A 52 16.89 -15.83 -3.05
C GLN A 52 16.57 -16.91 -2.01
N THR A 53 15.31 -17.27 -1.87
CA THR A 53 14.87 -18.38 -1.02
C THR A 53 13.69 -19.09 -1.63
N SER A 54 13.66 -20.44 -1.49
CA SER A 54 12.55 -21.27 -1.89
C SER A 54 11.86 -21.83 -0.64
N VAL A 55 10.56 -21.67 -0.57
CA VAL A 55 9.75 -22.10 0.59
C VAL A 55 8.61 -22.97 0.14
N ALA A 56 8.26 -23.97 0.97
CA ALA A 56 7.11 -24.82 0.74
C ALA A 56 5.80 -24.06 0.94
N VAL A 57 4.81 -24.40 0.15
CA VAL A 57 3.43 -23.89 0.29
C VAL A 57 2.75 -24.63 1.44
N LYS A 58 2.13 -23.86 2.34
CA LYS A 58 1.29 -24.38 3.42
C LYS A 58 -0.08 -23.71 3.34
N ASP A 59 -1.13 -24.48 3.32
CA ASP A 59 -2.52 -23.99 3.26
C ASP A 59 -2.75 -22.95 2.15
N GLY A 60 -2.18 -23.22 0.96
CA GLY A 60 -2.30 -22.32 -0.20
C GLY A 60 -1.43 -21.07 -0.16
N THR A 61 -0.57 -20.91 0.85
CA THR A 61 0.30 -19.74 1.03
C THR A 61 1.76 -20.14 1.16
N ALA A 62 2.64 -19.44 0.44
CA ALA A 62 4.08 -19.48 0.64
C ALA A 62 4.52 -18.22 1.38
N ARG A 63 5.36 -18.35 2.42
CA ARG A 63 5.83 -17.24 3.21
C ARG A 63 7.35 -17.27 3.39
N ALA A 64 8.01 -16.17 3.11
CA ALA A 64 9.44 -15.96 3.34
C ALA A 64 9.69 -14.68 4.13
N VAL A 65 10.83 -14.62 4.82
CA VAL A 65 11.29 -13.41 5.53
C VAL A 65 12.70 -13.10 5.04
N PHE A 66 12.92 -11.85 4.64
CA PHE A 66 14.21 -11.31 4.25
C PHE A 66 14.65 -10.24 5.23
N THR A 67 15.95 -10.09 5.42
CA THR A 67 16.54 -8.96 6.14
C THR A 67 17.32 -8.10 5.15
N LEU A 68 16.95 -6.83 5.07
CA LEU A 68 17.70 -5.81 4.36
C LEU A 68 18.55 -5.05 5.37
N GLU A 69 19.85 -5.29 5.34
CA GLU A 69 20.82 -4.50 6.10
C GLU A 69 21.09 -3.20 5.33
N HIS A 70 21.09 -2.06 6.00
CA HIS A 70 21.27 -0.74 5.37
C HIS A 70 20.22 -0.44 4.28
N ALA A 71 18.96 -0.79 4.50
CA ALA A 71 17.88 -0.57 3.55
C ALA A 71 17.82 0.90 3.11
N ARG A 72 17.65 1.13 1.80
CA ARG A 72 17.30 2.44 1.28
C ARG A 72 15.83 2.68 1.55
N LEU A 73 15.54 3.67 2.38
CA LEU A 73 14.18 3.94 2.82
C LEU A 73 13.39 4.69 1.75
N TRP A 74 12.09 4.44 1.70
CA TRP A 74 11.15 5.32 1.01
C TRP A 74 10.96 6.57 1.88
N ASP A 75 11.51 7.69 1.46
CA ASP A 75 11.64 8.90 2.28
C ASP A 75 10.89 10.11 1.73
N GLY A 76 9.69 9.86 1.23
CA GLY A 76 8.85 10.89 0.64
C GLY A 76 9.48 11.49 -0.61
N LEU A 77 9.35 12.81 -0.81
CA LEU A 77 9.89 13.51 -1.98
C LEU A 77 11.41 13.46 -2.07
N ASP A 78 12.11 13.26 -0.94
CA ASP A 78 13.57 13.31 -0.90
C ASP A 78 14.21 12.06 -1.54
N ASP A 79 13.63 10.89 -1.28
CA ASP A 79 14.09 9.61 -1.84
C ASP A 79 12.97 8.56 -1.88
N PRO A 80 12.12 8.56 -2.91
CA PRO A 80 10.99 7.63 -3.05
C PRO A 80 11.45 6.24 -3.54
N TYR A 81 12.39 5.61 -2.85
CA TYR A 81 12.97 4.36 -3.30
C TYR A 81 12.03 3.18 -3.14
N LEU A 82 11.89 2.40 -4.21
CA LEU A 82 11.06 1.20 -4.26
C LEU A 82 11.92 -0.04 -4.50
N TYR A 83 11.72 -1.03 -3.67
CA TYR A 83 12.21 -2.39 -3.91
C TYR A 83 11.22 -3.16 -4.77
N THR A 84 11.73 -4.17 -5.46
CA THR A 84 10.93 -5.15 -6.19
C THR A 84 11.22 -6.54 -5.64
N VAL A 85 10.17 -7.25 -5.25
CA VAL A 85 10.24 -8.68 -4.96
C VAL A 85 9.64 -9.45 -6.11
N THR A 86 10.26 -10.58 -6.46
CA THR A 86 9.77 -11.51 -7.47
C THR A 86 9.42 -12.83 -6.79
N ALA A 87 8.21 -13.32 -7.04
CA ALA A 87 7.77 -14.67 -6.68
C ALA A 87 7.68 -15.53 -7.94
N ARG A 88 8.28 -16.72 -7.93
CA ARG A 88 8.33 -17.62 -9.09
C ARG A 88 7.90 -19.02 -8.72
N LEU A 89 7.01 -19.59 -9.51
CA LEU A 89 6.58 -20.99 -9.43
C LEU A 89 7.51 -21.90 -10.22
N VAL A 90 7.48 -23.19 -9.91
CA VAL A 90 8.30 -24.22 -10.61
C VAL A 90 7.98 -24.28 -12.12
N ASN A 91 6.73 -24.02 -12.51
CA ASN A 91 6.31 -23.99 -13.91
C ASN A 91 6.79 -22.73 -14.69
N GLY A 92 7.49 -21.81 -14.01
CA GLY A 92 8.02 -20.58 -14.60
C GLY A 92 7.11 -19.37 -14.48
N GLU A 93 5.87 -19.51 -14.01
CA GLU A 93 4.98 -18.39 -13.75
C GLU A 93 5.60 -17.45 -12.68
N THR A 94 5.47 -16.17 -12.90
CA THR A 94 6.16 -15.15 -12.08
C THR A 94 5.23 -13.99 -11.79
N GLU A 95 5.19 -13.58 -10.52
CA GLU A 95 4.56 -12.37 -10.05
C GLU A 95 5.58 -11.44 -9.41
N THR A 96 5.36 -10.14 -9.55
CA THR A 96 6.22 -9.12 -8.96
C THR A 96 5.42 -8.15 -8.12
N ALA A 97 6.02 -7.68 -7.02
CA ALA A 97 5.45 -6.64 -6.20
C ALA A 97 6.50 -5.57 -5.88
N ARG A 98 6.11 -4.30 -6.01
CA ARG A 98 6.92 -3.16 -5.57
C ARG A 98 6.50 -2.75 -4.16
N PHE A 99 7.45 -2.29 -3.37
CA PHE A 99 7.19 -1.78 -2.01
C PHE A 99 8.31 -0.84 -1.56
N GLY A 100 8.05 -0.05 -0.53
CA GLY A 100 9.05 0.83 0.08
C GLY A 100 9.24 0.49 1.57
N CYS A 101 10.49 0.47 2.02
CA CYS A 101 10.80 0.37 3.43
C CYS A 101 10.65 1.75 4.09
N ARG A 102 9.74 1.89 5.02
CA ARG A 102 9.51 3.15 5.74
C ARG A 102 8.95 2.91 7.13
N LYS A 103 9.16 3.89 8.00
CA LYS A 103 8.50 3.98 9.31
C LYS A 103 7.82 5.34 9.39
N PHE A 104 6.53 5.37 9.74
CA PHE A 104 5.84 6.61 10.03
C PHE A 104 5.12 6.56 11.37
N GLU A 105 4.98 7.72 11.97
CA GLU A 105 4.29 7.91 13.24
C GLU A 105 3.44 9.17 13.16
N ILE A 106 2.33 9.18 13.89
CA ILE A 106 1.52 10.39 14.06
C ILE A 106 1.57 10.75 15.54
N ASP A 107 2.22 11.87 15.83
CA ASP A 107 2.35 12.42 17.16
C ASP A 107 1.40 13.63 17.30
N PRO A 108 0.54 13.69 18.33
CA PRO A 108 -0.41 14.80 18.49
C PRO A 108 0.23 16.18 18.64
N GLN A 109 1.50 16.25 19.06
CA GLN A 109 2.23 17.49 19.27
C GLN A 109 3.22 17.82 18.13
N LYS A 110 3.82 16.79 17.54
CA LYS A 110 4.86 16.92 16.51
C LYS A 110 4.34 16.75 15.09
N GLY A 111 3.08 16.25 14.95
CA GLY A 111 2.47 15.97 13.66
C GLY A 111 2.93 14.65 13.06
N PHE A 112 3.04 14.62 11.73
CA PHE A 112 3.48 13.45 10.98
C PHE A 112 5.01 13.33 10.99
N ILE A 113 5.48 12.14 11.31
CA ILE A 113 6.92 11.81 11.39
C ILE A 113 7.17 10.70 10.38
N LEU A 114 8.13 10.91 9.49
CA LEU A 114 8.58 9.92 8.51
C LEU A 114 10.04 9.58 8.79
N ASN A 115 10.32 8.29 8.92
CA ASN A 115 11.67 7.77 9.17
C ASN A 115 12.40 8.50 10.32
N GLY A 116 11.66 8.74 11.42
CA GLY A 116 12.20 9.36 12.65
C GLY A 116 12.33 10.89 12.62
N ARG A 117 12.01 11.56 11.51
CA ARG A 117 12.08 13.02 11.38
C ARG A 117 10.71 13.64 11.17
N PRO A 118 10.43 14.84 11.72
CA PRO A 118 9.21 15.58 11.40
C PRO A 118 9.09 15.79 9.89
N TYR A 119 7.93 15.46 9.34
CA TYR A 119 7.62 15.60 7.92
C TYR A 119 6.30 16.35 7.76
N PRO A 120 6.33 17.70 7.76
CA PRO A 120 5.13 18.52 7.66
C PRO A 120 4.38 18.25 6.36
N LEU A 121 3.12 17.77 6.47
CA LEU A 121 2.29 17.51 5.31
C LEU A 121 1.72 18.79 4.74
N ARG A 122 2.02 19.06 3.47
CA ARG A 122 1.47 20.17 2.67
C ARG A 122 0.76 19.55 1.49
N GLY A 123 -0.55 19.63 1.46
CA GLY A 123 -1.31 18.83 0.52
C GLY A 123 -2.47 19.52 -0.13
N VAL A 124 -2.96 18.82 -1.13
CA VAL A 124 -4.16 19.16 -1.90
C VAL A 124 -5.14 18.00 -1.88
N SER A 125 -6.42 18.30 -2.13
CA SER A 125 -7.41 17.26 -2.45
C SER A 125 -7.49 17.10 -3.95
N ARG A 126 -7.55 15.86 -4.42
CA ARG A 126 -7.71 15.52 -5.83
C ARG A 126 -8.96 14.66 -6.04
N HIS A 127 -9.74 14.99 -7.04
CA HIS A 127 -10.76 14.14 -7.63
C HIS A 127 -10.25 13.46 -8.89
N GLN A 128 -10.73 12.26 -9.18
CA GLN A 128 -10.38 11.55 -10.41
C GLN A 128 -11.37 11.90 -11.52
N ASP A 129 -11.35 13.16 -11.90
CA ASP A 129 -12.18 13.67 -12.99
C ASP A 129 -11.48 14.81 -13.76
N ARG A 130 -11.90 15.04 -15.00
CA ARG A 130 -11.38 16.11 -15.84
C ARG A 130 -12.46 16.64 -16.77
N LYS A 131 -12.44 17.95 -17.04
CA LYS A 131 -13.35 18.58 -18.01
C LYS A 131 -13.23 17.89 -19.38
N GLY A 132 -14.37 17.42 -19.87
CA GLY A 132 -14.46 16.76 -21.17
C GLY A 132 -14.23 15.24 -21.15
N ALA A 133 -13.61 14.70 -20.09
CA ALA A 133 -13.38 13.27 -19.91
C ALA A 133 -14.24 12.68 -18.79
N GLY A 134 -14.78 13.51 -17.88
CA GLY A 134 -15.43 13.02 -16.68
C GLY A 134 -14.43 12.18 -15.88
N VAL A 135 -14.88 11.02 -15.40
CA VAL A 135 -14.05 10.09 -14.62
C VAL A 135 -13.16 9.16 -15.47
N ALA A 136 -13.32 9.20 -16.80
CA ALA A 136 -12.55 8.38 -17.76
C ALA A 136 -11.22 9.04 -18.09
N ILE A 137 -10.41 9.33 -17.08
CA ILE A 137 -9.09 9.95 -17.26
C ILE A 137 -8.04 8.94 -17.67
N THR A 138 -7.11 9.38 -18.52
CA THR A 138 -6.00 8.55 -19.00
C THR A 138 -4.79 8.64 -18.07
N LYS A 139 -3.79 7.77 -18.30
CA LYS A 139 -2.53 7.82 -17.57
C LYS A 139 -1.80 9.16 -17.75
N GLU A 140 -1.77 9.67 -18.98
CA GLU A 140 -1.15 10.97 -19.31
C GLU A 140 -1.81 12.12 -18.55
N MET A 141 -3.14 12.10 -18.42
CA MET A 141 -3.87 13.09 -17.61
C MET A 141 -3.51 12.99 -16.12
N MET A 142 -3.29 11.77 -15.60
CA MET A 142 -2.82 11.58 -14.22
C MET A 142 -1.40 12.10 -14.02
N GLU A 143 -0.52 11.90 -15.01
CA GLU A 143 0.85 12.40 -14.99
C GLU A 143 0.89 13.94 -15.05
N GLU A 144 0.00 14.57 -15.84
CA GLU A 144 -0.16 16.04 -15.84
C GLU A 144 -0.64 16.57 -14.47
N ASP A 145 -1.66 15.94 -13.86
CA ASP A 145 -2.13 16.30 -12.53
C ASP A 145 -0.98 16.21 -11.51
N MET A 146 -0.21 15.11 -11.56
CA MET A 146 0.94 14.88 -10.70
C MET A 146 1.99 15.97 -10.87
N ALA A 147 2.30 16.36 -12.11
CA ALA A 147 3.26 17.41 -12.39
C ALA A 147 2.84 18.74 -11.76
N LEU A 148 1.57 19.12 -11.91
CA LEU A 148 1.02 20.35 -11.31
C LEU A 148 1.05 20.31 -9.78
N ILE A 149 0.74 19.18 -9.17
CA ILE A 149 0.76 18.98 -7.73
C ILE A 149 2.20 19.14 -7.18
N LEU A 150 3.18 18.59 -7.87
CA LEU A 150 4.58 18.72 -7.50
C LEU A 150 5.10 20.15 -7.70
N GLU A 151 4.71 20.83 -8.80
CA GLU A 151 5.04 22.22 -9.07
C GLU A 151 4.55 23.16 -7.96
N MET A 152 3.39 22.87 -7.36
CA MET A 152 2.86 23.61 -6.21
C MET A 152 3.65 23.36 -4.91
N GLY A 153 4.59 22.44 -4.88
CA GLY A 153 5.35 22.05 -3.70
C GLY A 153 4.57 21.17 -2.71
N ALA A 154 3.50 20.51 -3.15
CA ALA A 154 2.76 19.56 -2.32
C ALA A 154 3.56 18.26 -2.12
N ASN A 155 3.51 17.71 -0.90
CA ASN A 155 4.10 16.42 -0.54
C ASN A 155 3.07 15.40 -0.06
N THR A 156 1.80 15.75 -0.08
CA THR A 156 0.69 14.87 0.27
C THR A 156 -0.55 15.17 -0.57
N ILE A 157 -1.35 14.13 -0.79
CA ILE A 157 -2.61 14.24 -1.54
C ILE A 157 -3.69 13.50 -0.77
N ARG A 158 -4.84 14.14 -0.61
CA ARG A 158 -6.08 13.48 -0.24
C ARG A 158 -6.78 13.01 -1.52
N LEU A 159 -6.94 11.71 -1.69
CA LEU A 159 -7.67 11.11 -2.81
C LEU A 159 -9.16 11.11 -2.48
N ALA A 160 -9.82 12.21 -2.81
CA ALA A 160 -11.21 12.46 -2.44
C ALA A 160 -12.16 11.86 -3.50
N HIS A 161 -13.21 11.23 -3.13
CA HIS A 161 -13.70 10.66 -1.86
C HIS A 161 -13.91 9.17 -2.05
N TYR A 162 -13.05 8.51 -2.84
CA TYR A 162 -13.17 7.13 -3.32
C TYR A 162 -11.79 6.61 -3.75
N GLN A 163 -11.68 5.30 -3.97
CA GLN A 163 -10.46 4.73 -4.53
C GLN A 163 -10.20 5.29 -5.93
N HIS A 164 -8.98 5.79 -6.14
CA HIS A 164 -8.50 6.22 -7.45
C HIS A 164 -7.90 5.03 -8.23
N ALA A 165 -7.54 5.25 -9.50
CA ALA A 165 -6.90 4.24 -10.33
C ALA A 165 -5.56 3.80 -9.72
N GLN A 166 -5.24 2.50 -9.82
CA GLN A 166 -3.98 1.93 -9.31
C GLN A 166 -2.75 2.66 -9.88
N ALA A 167 -2.79 3.03 -11.16
CA ALA A 167 -1.73 3.81 -11.79
C ALA A 167 -1.42 5.14 -11.09
N PHE A 168 -2.41 5.74 -10.39
CA PHE A 168 -2.17 6.96 -9.64
C PHE A 168 -1.49 6.69 -8.29
N TYR A 169 -1.80 5.57 -7.63
CA TYR A 169 -1.05 5.14 -6.44
C TYR A 169 0.40 4.81 -6.80
N ASP A 170 0.63 4.13 -7.94
CA ASP A 170 1.97 3.87 -8.46
C ASP A 170 2.77 5.16 -8.67
N LEU A 171 2.16 6.18 -9.28
CA LEU A 171 2.77 7.51 -9.43
C LEU A 171 3.09 8.16 -8.08
N CYS A 172 2.21 8.02 -7.10
CA CYS A 172 2.45 8.56 -5.75
C CYS A 172 3.63 7.86 -5.06
N ASP A 173 3.75 6.55 -5.21
CA ASP A 173 4.90 5.79 -4.71
C ASP A 173 6.21 6.26 -5.35
N GLU A 174 6.22 6.39 -6.68
CA GLU A 174 7.39 6.78 -7.48
C GLU A 174 7.80 8.24 -7.25
N LYS A 175 6.85 9.10 -6.96
CA LYS A 175 7.10 10.53 -6.72
C LYS A 175 7.24 10.89 -5.24
N GLY A 176 6.99 9.95 -4.34
CA GLY A 176 7.18 10.15 -2.91
C GLY A 176 6.10 10.96 -2.22
N LEU A 177 4.87 10.99 -2.76
CA LEU A 177 3.78 11.71 -2.11
C LEU A 177 3.07 10.84 -1.08
N VAL A 178 2.86 11.39 0.10
CA VAL A 178 2.08 10.74 1.16
C VAL A 178 0.60 10.83 0.83
N ILE A 179 -0.13 9.73 0.93
CA ILE A 179 -1.53 9.64 0.51
C ILE A 179 -2.46 9.46 1.70
N TRP A 180 -3.56 10.20 1.65
CA TRP A 180 -4.78 9.93 2.39
C TRP A 180 -5.79 9.30 1.45
N ALA A 181 -6.02 7.99 1.58
CA ALA A 181 -6.93 7.21 0.75
C ALA A 181 -8.31 7.11 1.42
N GLU A 182 -9.38 7.15 0.63
CA GLU A 182 -10.76 7.15 1.11
C GLU A 182 -11.61 6.09 0.42
N ILE A 183 -12.61 5.59 1.14
CA ILE A 183 -13.73 4.86 0.56
C ILE A 183 -14.87 5.85 0.29
N PRO A 184 -15.81 5.55 -0.62
CA PRO A 184 -16.90 6.45 -0.98
C PRO A 184 -17.99 6.51 0.11
N TYR A 185 -17.63 7.01 1.28
CA TYR A 185 -18.50 7.17 2.43
C TYR A 185 -18.45 8.63 2.88
N ILE A 186 -19.33 9.44 2.33
CA ILE A 186 -19.35 10.89 2.52
C ILE A 186 -20.75 11.37 2.96
N THR A 187 -20.78 12.38 3.83
CA THR A 187 -21.93 13.21 4.19
C THR A 187 -22.99 12.50 5.04
N MET A 188 -23.48 11.32 4.70
CA MET A 188 -24.57 10.64 5.40
C MET A 188 -24.22 9.21 5.78
N HIS A 189 -24.62 8.82 7.00
CA HIS A 189 -24.60 7.42 7.41
C HIS A 189 -25.87 6.72 6.91
N MET A 190 -25.69 5.68 6.11
CA MET A 190 -26.79 4.83 5.69
C MET A 190 -26.94 3.65 6.67
N HIS A 191 -28.10 3.52 7.29
CA HIS A 191 -28.36 2.45 8.27
C HIS A 191 -28.07 1.05 7.75
N ASN A 192 -28.32 0.81 6.46
CA ASN A 192 -28.08 -0.48 5.81
C ASN A 192 -26.70 -0.55 5.13
N GLY A 193 -25.89 0.51 5.20
CA GLY A 193 -24.59 0.62 4.51
C GLY A 193 -23.41 0.03 5.27
N ARG A 194 -23.57 -0.35 6.55
CA ARG A 194 -22.44 -0.74 7.40
C ARG A 194 -21.62 -1.92 6.85
N ALA A 195 -22.28 -2.98 6.43
CA ALA A 195 -21.59 -4.16 5.88
C ALA A 195 -20.78 -3.76 4.64
N ASN A 196 -21.39 -3.06 3.70
CA ASN A 196 -20.74 -2.56 2.50
C ASN A 196 -19.56 -1.63 2.81
N THR A 197 -19.68 -0.75 3.81
CA THR A 197 -18.59 0.14 4.26
C THR A 197 -17.39 -0.67 4.77
N LEU A 198 -17.62 -1.73 5.54
CA LEU A 198 -16.55 -2.59 6.04
C LEU A 198 -15.87 -3.34 4.90
N THR A 199 -16.65 -3.89 3.96
CA THR A 199 -16.13 -4.57 2.78
C THR A 199 -15.27 -3.63 1.93
N GLN A 200 -15.75 -2.43 1.63
CA GLN A 200 -14.98 -1.44 0.87
C GLN A 200 -13.69 -1.01 1.58
N MET A 201 -13.71 -0.91 2.91
CA MET A 201 -12.50 -0.62 3.67
C MET A 201 -11.51 -1.78 3.62
N GLU A 202 -11.98 -3.01 3.71
CA GLU A 202 -11.15 -4.20 3.55
C GLU A 202 -10.52 -4.25 2.14
N GLU A 203 -11.33 -4.03 1.10
CA GLU A 203 -10.87 -3.93 -0.29
C GLU A 203 -9.81 -2.84 -0.47
N LEU A 204 -10.04 -1.64 0.09
CA LEU A 204 -9.06 -0.56 0.05
C LEU A 204 -7.71 -0.99 0.63
N ILE A 205 -7.72 -1.70 1.77
CA ILE A 205 -6.51 -2.14 2.45
C ILE A 205 -5.81 -3.24 1.64
N VAL A 206 -6.53 -4.29 1.23
CA VAL A 206 -5.89 -5.47 0.63
C VAL A 206 -5.43 -5.23 -0.80
N GLN A 207 -6.13 -4.38 -1.55
CA GLN A 207 -5.76 -4.02 -2.93
C GLN A 207 -4.56 -3.08 -2.98
N ASN A 208 -4.38 -2.26 -1.95
CA ASN A 208 -3.32 -1.25 -1.90
C ASN A 208 -2.22 -1.58 -0.86
N TYR A 209 -2.15 -2.83 -0.42
CA TYR A 209 -1.31 -3.23 0.72
C TYR A 209 0.17 -2.88 0.54
N ASN A 210 0.69 -3.01 -0.67
CA ASN A 210 2.11 -2.84 -0.96
C ASN A 210 2.53 -1.38 -1.22
N HIS A 211 1.57 -0.44 -1.33
CA HIS A 211 1.87 0.97 -1.63
C HIS A 211 2.45 1.72 -0.42
N PRO A 212 3.75 2.11 -0.43
CA PRO A 212 4.36 2.86 0.66
C PRO A 212 3.81 4.28 0.80
N CYS A 213 3.24 4.85 -0.24
CA CYS A 213 2.67 6.20 -0.19
C CYS A 213 1.47 6.33 0.76
N ILE A 214 0.71 5.26 1.00
CA ILE A 214 -0.49 5.31 1.82
C ILE A 214 -0.11 5.33 3.31
N ALA A 215 -0.29 6.47 3.96
CA ALA A 215 -0.06 6.63 5.40
C ALA A 215 -1.35 6.65 6.20
N VAL A 216 -2.45 7.09 5.60
CA VAL A 216 -3.76 7.22 6.24
C VAL A 216 -4.83 6.72 5.29
N GLY A 217 -5.73 5.87 5.80
CA GLY A 217 -6.99 5.55 5.15
C GLY A 217 -8.12 6.12 6.01
N ASP A 218 -9.10 6.78 5.43
CA ASP A 218 -10.23 7.31 6.18
C ASP A 218 -11.37 6.29 6.31
N CYS A 219 -11.70 6.02 7.58
CA CYS A 219 -13.00 5.49 7.94
C CYS A 219 -13.78 6.66 8.53
N PRO A 220 -14.99 6.96 8.04
CA PRO A 220 -15.71 8.16 8.43
C PRO A 220 -15.90 8.27 9.94
N THR A 221 -15.48 9.38 10.49
CA THR A 221 -15.44 9.71 11.91
C THR A 221 -16.83 9.86 12.54
N LYS A 222 -17.92 9.59 11.82
CA LYS A 222 -19.31 9.70 12.30
C LYS A 222 -20.00 8.38 12.60
N LEU A 223 -19.27 7.28 12.71
CA LEU A 223 -19.79 6.10 13.39
C LEU A 223 -19.82 6.39 14.90
N PRO A 224 -20.91 6.07 15.62
CA PRO A 224 -20.95 6.30 17.06
C PRO A 224 -19.75 5.63 17.73
N PRO A 225 -19.23 6.17 18.85
CA PRO A 225 -17.93 5.81 19.43
C PRO A 225 -17.97 4.42 20.09
N ARG A 226 -18.10 3.37 19.30
CA ARG A 226 -17.82 2.00 19.69
C ARG A 226 -16.64 1.50 18.86
N ARG A 227 -15.43 1.94 19.31
CA ARG A 227 -14.15 1.29 19.17
C ARG A 227 -13.90 0.51 17.87
N LEU A 228 -13.78 1.23 16.77
CA LEU A 228 -12.94 0.83 15.64
C LEU A 228 -11.98 1.99 15.39
N SER A 229 -10.96 2.08 16.23
CA SER A 229 -9.82 2.95 15.93
C SER A 229 -9.01 2.27 14.82
N MET A 230 -8.57 3.01 13.83
CA MET A 230 -7.60 2.55 12.82
C MET A 230 -6.39 1.84 13.42
N ARG A 231 -6.04 2.12 14.68
CA ARG A 231 -5.03 1.37 15.44
C ARG A 231 -5.33 -0.13 15.53
N SER A 232 -6.57 -0.57 15.41
CA SER A 232 -6.90 -2.00 15.49
C SER A 232 -6.79 -2.71 14.13
N CYS A 233 -7.05 -2.03 13.00
CA CYS A 233 -6.87 -2.65 11.67
C CYS A 233 -5.39 -2.81 11.30
N TRP A 234 -4.52 -1.87 11.71
CA TRP A 234 -3.08 -1.95 11.44
C TRP A 234 -2.29 -2.71 12.52
N LYS A 235 -2.86 -2.93 13.73
CA LYS A 235 -2.22 -3.68 14.81
C LYS A 235 -2.44 -5.20 14.75
N THR A 236 -3.32 -5.69 13.89
CA THR A 236 -3.53 -7.14 13.72
C THR A 236 -2.48 -7.81 12.83
N THR A 237 -1.49 -7.06 12.35
CA THR A 237 -0.35 -7.60 11.59
C THR A 237 1.00 -7.40 12.29
N ALA A 238 1.02 -7.02 13.56
CA ALA A 238 2.23 -7.12 14.39
C ALA A 238 2.10 -8.34 15.33
N PRO A 239 3.15 -9.18 15.45
CA PRO A 239 3.16 -10.32 16.36
C PRO A 239 3.03 -9.90 17.81
#